data_2548a87b76ca84375a23bdf96505b7d2
#
_entry.id   2548a87b76ca84375a23bdf96505b7d2
#
_cell.length_a   1.000
_cell.length_b   1.000
_cell.length_c   1.000
_cell.angle_alpha   90.00
_cell.angle_beta   90.00
_cell.angle_gamma   90.00
#
_symmetry.space_group_name_H-M   'P 1'
#
loop_
_entity.id
_entity.type
_entity.pdbx_description
1 polymer ?
#
loop_
_entity_poly.entity_id
_entity_poly.type
_entity_poly.pdbx_seq_one_letter_code
_entity_poly.pdbx_strand_id
1 'polypeptide(L)'
;MQKNTPDYYNDLDKVYSKIWDLLNFGLKDRNASFHLPVFICGKDNNFDGRVVVLRGVNEKDKKIWFHTDIRSKKIKILKTNPESSFLFYDKEEKIQLRILGNAKINYQNDMTEKSWKKTAHMSRQCYLGEKTPGSKVLIPASGLSENIDNFKYSIEESEAGYKNFCLIE
;
A
#
# COMPACT_ATOMS: atom_id res chain seq x y z
N MET A 1 -15.48 7.08 35.18
CA MET A 1 -14.31 7.81 34.61
C MET A 1 -14.81 8.63 33.43
N GLN A 2 -14.87 9.96 33.55
CA GLN A 2 -15.08 10.83 32.40
C GLN A 2 -13.86 10.65 31.48
N LYS A 3 -14.06 10.11 30.28
CA LYS A 3 -13.01 10.12 29.25
C LYS A 3 -12.83 11.58 28.86
N ASN A 4 -11.68 12.15 29.18
CA ASN A 4 -11.34 13.47 28.64
C ASN A 4 -11.42 13.39 27.11
N THR A 5 -12.29 14.21 26.52
CA THR A 5 -12.39 14.35 25.09
C THR A 5 -11.06 14.92 24.57
N PRO A 6 -10.42 14.30 23.55
CA PRO A 6 -9.19 14.83 22.99
C PRO A 6 -9.36 16.26 22.48
N ASP A 7 -8.33 17.10 22.57
CA ASP A 7 -8.35 18.52 22.20
C ASP A 7 -8.74 18.78 20.75
N TYR A 8 -8.47 17.81 19.86
CA TYR A 8 -8.82 17.93 18.45
C TYR A 8 -10.30 17.62 18.15
N TYR A 9 -11.04 17.01 19.07
CA TYR A 9 -12.34 16.37 18.80
C TYR A 9 -13.41 17.33 18.29
N ASN A 10 -13.42 18.57 18.77
CA ASN A 10 -14.43 19.59 18.40
C ASN A 10 -13.87 20.70 17.49
N ASP A 11 -12.73 20.48 16.85
CA ASP A 11 -12.03 21.45 16.02
C ASP A 11 -11.60 20.78 14.72
N LEU A 12 -12.21 21.18 13.60
CA LEU A 12 -11.96 20.57 12.29
C LEU A 12 -10.53 20.71 11.80
N ASP A 13 -9.87 21.84 12.10
CA ASP A 13 -8.47 22.06 11.68
C ASP A 13 -7.53 21.15 12.48
N LYS A 14 -7.81 20.96 13.76
CA LYS A 14 -7.06 20.02 14.59
C LYS A 14 -7.33 18.56 14.20
N VAL A 15 -8.57 18.21 13.86
CA VAL A 15 -8.90 16.87 13.31
C VAL A 15 -8.13 16.63 12.02
N TYR A 16 -8.11 17.62 11.12
CA TYR A 16 -7.38 17.55 9.86
C TYR A 16 -5.87 17.34 10.09
N SER A 17 -5.26 18.14 10.96
CA SER A 17 -3.85 17.96 11.34
C SER A 17 -3.59 16.60 11.95
N LYS A 18 -4.45 16.13 12.87
CA LYS A 18 -4.33 14.80 13.48
C LYS A 18 -4.37 13.67 12.45
N ILE A 19 -5.18 13.78 11.40
CA ILE A 19 -5.24 12.78 10.32
C ILE A 19 -3.88 12.67 9.63
N TRP A 20 -3.23 13.80 9.29
CA TRP A 20 -1.92 13.79 8.65
C TRP A 20 -0.82 13.28 9.59
N ASP A 21 -0.91 13.57 10.89
CA ASP A 21 -0.01 13.01 11.90
C ASP A 21 -0.12 11.48 11.94
N LEU A 22 -1.34 10.94 11.97
CA LEU A 22 -1.57 9.49 11.94
C LEU A 22 -1.06 8.83 10.65
N LEU A 23 -1.29 9.47 9.50
CA LEU A 23 -0.75 8.99 8.22
C LEU A 23 0.78 8.98 8.22
N ASN A 24 1.42 10.06 8.70
CA ASN A 24 2.87 10.15 8.82
C ASN A 24 3.44 9.17 9.84
N PHE A 25 2.74 8.93 10.94
CA PHE A 25 3.12 7.92 11.93
C PHE A 25 3.05 6.51 11.34
N GLY A 26 2.00 6.22 10.54
CA GLY A 26 1.86 4.96 9.82
C GLY A 26 2.99 4.66 8.83
N LEU A 27 3.73 5.67 8.34
CA LEU A 27 4.94 5.46 7.55
C LEU A 27 6.14 5.02 8.38
N LYS A 28 6.23 5.49 9.62
CA LYS A 28 7.42 5.33 10.48
C LYS A 28 7.36 4.08 11.33
N ASP A 29 6.16 3.71 11.79
CA ASP A 29 5.94 2.57 12.67
C ASP A 29 5.04 1.53 12.00
N ARG A 30 5.60 0.33 11.78
CA ARG A 30 4.86 -0.81 11.22
C ARG A 30 3.72 -1.34 12.10
N ASN A 31 3.72 -1.00 13.39
CA ASN A 31 2.67 -1.37 14.34
C ASN A 31 1.55 -0.32 14.42
N ALA A 32 1.75 0.85 13.80
CA ALA A 32 0.73 1.89 13.76
C ALA A 32 -0.50 1.43 12.98
N SER A 33 -1.68 1.75 13.48
CA SER A 33 -2.96 1.37 12.86
C SER A 33 -3.08 1.82 11.40
N PHE A 34 -2.50 2.99 11.07
CA PHE A 34 -2.56 3.54 9.71
C PHE A 34 -1.46 2.99 8.79
N HIS A 35 -0.59 2.06 9.26
CA HIS A 35 0.41 1.42 8.41
C HIS A 35 -0.20 0.48 7.37
N LEU A 36 -1.31 -0.18 7.71
CA LEU A 36 -1.94 -1.23 6.92
C LEU A 36 -3.40 -0.87 6.54
N PRO A 37 -3.63 0.14 5.69
CA PRO A 37 -4.97 0.45 5.23
C PRO A 37 -5.54 -0.62 4.30
N VAL A 38 -6.87 -0.61 4.17
CA VAL A 38 -7.57 -1.34 3.11
C VAL A 38 -7.66 -0.43 1.88
N PHE A 39 -7.12 -0.89 0.75
CA PHE A 39 -7.31 -0.27 -0.55
C PHE A 39 -8.46 -0.96 -1.29
N ILE A 40 -9.37 -0.18 -1.84
CA ILE A 40 -10.57 -0.64 -2.52
C ILE A 40 -10.59 -0.05 -3.92
N CYS A 41 -10.77 -0.89 -4.92
CA CYS A 41 -11.00 -0.50 -6.30
C CYS A 41 -12.05 -1.42 -6.93
N GLY A 42 -12.72 -0.96 -7.97
CA GLY A 42 -13.73 -1.77 -8.62
C GLY A 42 -14.17 -1.20 -9.95
N LYS A 43 -14.90 -2.01 -10.70
CA LYS A 43 -15.58 -1.58 -11.92
C LYS A 43 -16.93 -2.31 -11.99
N ASP A 44 -17.97 -1.57 -12.32
CA ASP A 44 -19.35 -2.07 -12.36
C ASP A 44 -19.71 -2.73 -11.01
N ASN A 45 -20.15 -3.99 -11.01
CA ASN A 45 -20.51 -4.73 -9.80
C ASN A 45 -19.34 -5.56 -9.22
N ASN A 46 -18.11 -5.35 -9.67
CA ASN A 46 -16.95 -6.14 -9.24
C ASN A 46 -15.98 -5.27 -8.42
N PHE A 47 -16.18 -5.26 -7.11
CA PHE A 47 -15.33 -4.56 -6.16
C PHE A 47 -14.32 -5.53 -5.55
N ASP A 48 -13.10 -5.02 -5.28
CA ASP A 48 -11.99 -5.76 -4.72
C ASP A 48 -11.29 -4.91 -3.66
N GLY A 49 -11.31 -5.38 -2.42
CA GLY A 49 -10.68 -4.75 -1.26
C GLY A 49 -9.54 -5.61 -0.71
N ARG A 50 -8.43 -4.97 -0.33
CA ARG A 50 -7.26 -5.66 0.24
C ARG A 50 -6.45 -4.75 1.14
N VAL A 51 -5.81 -5.35 2.12
CA VAL A 51 -4.81 -4.66 2.92
C VAL A 51 -3.58 -4.38 2.06
N VAL A 52 -3.05 -3.16 2.19
CA VAL A 52 -1.80 -2.74 1.55
C VAL A 52 -0.91 -2.05 2.59
N VAL A 53 0.38 -1.92 2.30
CA VAL A 53 1.31 -1.22 3.18
C VAL A 53 1.43 0.23 2.72
N LEU A 54 1.08 1.18 3.57
CA LEU A 54 1.29 2.61 3.30
C LEU A 54 2.79 2.88 3.11
N ARG A 55 3.16 3.48 1.97
CA ARG A 55 4.57 3.72 1.61
C ARG A 55 4.92 5.18 1.45
N GLY A 56 3.94 6.04 1.40
CA GLY A 56 4.19 7.46 1.42
C GLY A 56 2.93 8.29 1.47
N VAL A 57 3.11 9.52 1.92
CA VAL A 57 2.10 10.56 1.98
C VAL A 57 2.69 11.90 1.57
N ASN A 58 1.88 12.73 0.96
CA ASN A 58 2.21 14.12 0.66
C ASN A 58 0.97 14.97 0.97
N GLU A 59 1.00 15.67 2.08
CA GLU A 59 -0.10 16.52 2.54
C GLU A 59 -0.37 17.68 1.58
N LYS A 60 0.68 18.32 1.08
CA LYS A 60 0.57 19.47 0.17
C LYS A 60 -0.20 19.11 -1.11
N ASP A 61 0.13 17.97 -1.71
CA ASP A 61 -0.45 17.51 -2.97
C ASP A 61 -1.64 16.57 -2.75
N LYS A 62 -2.02 16.30 -1.48
CA LYS A 62 -3.10 15.38 -1.10
C LYS A 62 -2.91 13.98 -1.69
N LYS A 63 -1.70 13.46 -1.61
CA LYS A 63 -1.32 12.18 -2.20
C LYS A 63 -0.90 11.18 -1.16
N ILE A 64 -1.29 9.94 -1.39
CA ILE A 64 -0.83 8.77 -0.63
C ILE A 64 -0.52 7.66 -1.61
N TRP A 65 0.45 6.79 -1.29
CA TRP A 65 0.80 5.70 -2.21
C TRP A 65 1.26 4.44 -1.48
N PHE A 66 1.18 3.36 -2.22
CA PHE A 66 1.67 2.04 -1.83
C PHE A 66 2.36 1.33 -3.00
N HIS A 67 3.16 0.32 -2.68
CA HIS A 67 3.83 -0.51 -3.67
C HIS A 67 3.00 -1.74 -3.99
N THR A 68 3.08 -2.22 -5.23
CA THR A 68 2.39 -3.44 -5.66
C THR A 68 3.07 -4.06 -6.89
N ASP A 69 2.64 -5.26 -7.23
CA ASP A 69 3.06 -5.95 -8.45
C ASP A 69 2.21 -5.47 -9.64
N ILE A 70 2.87 -5.08 -10.73
CA ILE A 70 2.22 -4.60 -11.97
C ILE A 70 1.31 -5.66 -12.61
N ARG A 71 1.55 -6.94 -12.34
CA ARG A 71 0.79 -8.08 -12.85
C ARG A 71 -0.51 -8.32 -12.07
N SER A 72 -0.71 -7.68 -10.93
CA SER A 72 -1.85 -7.92 -10.04
C SER A 72 -3.19 -7.52 -10.66
N LYS A 73 -4.28 -8.21 -10.27
CA LYS A 73 -5.64 -7.96 -10.79
C LYS A 73 -6.08 -6.50 -10.66
N LYS A 74 -5.72 -5.84 -9.56
CA LYS A 74 -6.08 -4.43 -9.32
C LYS A 74 -5.56 -3.48 -10.41
N ILE A 75 -4.41 -3.78 -10.99
CA ILE A 75 -3.83 -2.97 -12.09
C ILE A 75 -4.74 -3.00 -13.32
N LYS A 76 -5.31 -4.17 -13.65
CA LYS A 76 -6.26 -4.28 -14.77
C LYS A 76 -7.51 -3.45 -14.52
N ILE A 77 -8.02 -3.45 -13.28
CA ILE A 77 -9.19 -2.64 -12.88
C ILE A 77 -8.84 -1.16 -13.00
N LEU A 78 -7.74 -0.71 -12.39
CA LEU A 78 -7.35 0.71 -12.35
C LEU A 78 -7.02 1.30 -13.73
N LYS A 79 -6.58 0.48 -14.69
CA LYS A 79 -6.40 0.93 -16.09
C LYS A 79 -7.71 1.31 -16.77
N THR A 80 -8.84 0.76 -16.33
CA THR A 80 -10.17 1.01 -16.91
C THR A 80 -11.04 1.90 -16.04
N ASN A 81 -10.85 1.87 -14.73
CA ASN A 81 -11.52 2.73 -13.76
C ASN A 81 -10.53 3.14 -12.66
N PRO A 82 -10.02 4.38 -12.65
CA PRO A 82 -9.08 4.85 -11.65
C PRO A 82 -9.72 5.15 -10.29
N GLU A 83 -11.03 5.21 -10.21
CA GLU A 83 -11.74 5.50 -8.95
C GLU A 83 -11.40 4.45 -7.89
N SER A 84 -11.00 4.92 -6.74
CA SER A 84 -10.56 4.07 -5.66
C SER A 84 -10.76 4.72 -4.30
N SER A 85 -10.64 3.92 -3.26
CA SER A 85 -10.67 4.44 -1.91
C SER A 85 -9.69 3.73 -0.99
N PHE A 86 -9.30 4.44 0.06
CA PHE A 86 -8.64 3.88 1.23
C PHE A 86 -9.55 3.92 2.44
N LEU A 87 -9.50 2.88 3.23
CA LEU A 87 -10.09 2.83 4.56
C LEU A 87 -8.98 2.59 5.59
N PHE A 88 -8.86 3.51 6.52
CA PHE A 88 -8.01 3.42 7.71
C PHE A 88 -8.89 3.35 8.96
N TYR A 89 -8.42 2.64 9.96
CA TYR A 89 -9.08 2.63 11.26
C TYR A 89 -8.06 2.55 12.39
N ASP A 90 -8.14 3.51 13.30
CA ASP A 90 -7.38 3.51 14.54
C ASP A 90 -8.30 3.22 15.72
N LYS A 91 -8.08 2.07 16.37
CA LYS A 91 -8.93 1.60 17.47
C LYS A 91 -8.71 2.37 18.77
N GLU A 92 -7.50 2.90 18.98
CA GLU A 92 -7.14 3.64 20.20
C GLU A 92 -7.69 5.07 20.14
N GLU A 93 -7.45 5.74 19.03
CA GLU A 93 -7.98 7.08 18.74
C GLU A 93 -9.47 7.04 18.35
N LYS A 94 -9.99 5.86 17.98
CA LYS A 94 -11.36 5.66 17.47
C LYS A 94 -11.66 6.50 16.22
N ILE A 95 -10.66 6.68 15.38
CA ILE A 95 -10.75 7.42 14.14
C ILE A 95 -10.90 6.43 12.98
N GLN A 96 -11.96 6.59 12.19
CA GLN A 96 -12.10 5.99 10.88
C GLN A 96 -11.90 7.06 9.82
N LEU A 97 -10.94 6.84 8.93
CA LEU A 97 -10.67 7.74 7.79
C LEU A 97 -10.98 7.00 6.49
N ARG A 98 -11.81 7.62 5.66
CA ARG A 98 -12.06 7.19 4.28
C ARG A 98 -11.53 8.26 3.34
N ILE A 99 -10.67 7.84 2.40
CA ILE A 99 -10.12 8.72 1.37
C ILE A 99 -10.62 8.20 0.03
N LEU A 100 -11.30 9.04 -0.72
CA LEU A 100 -11.72 8.76 -2.08
C LEU A 100 -10.83 9.54 -3.04
N GLY A 101 -10.49 8.93 -4.17
CA GLY A 101 -9.64 9.58 -5.17
C GLY A 101 -9.45 8.75 -6.42
N ASN A 102 -8.63 9.27 -7.32
CA ASN A 102 -8.24 8.61 -8.55
C ASN A 102 -6.84 8.03 -8.41
N ALA A 103 -6.70 6.73 -8.62
CA ALA A 103 -5.43 6.05 -8.56
C ALA A 103 -4.63 6.25 -9.85
N LYS A 104 -3.36 6.64 -9.71
CA LYS A 104 -2.38 6.71 -10.78
C LYS A 104 -1.39 5.56 -10.65
N ILE A 105 -1.23 4.79 -11.71
CA ILE A 105 -0.24 3.73 -11.78
C ILE A 105 1.09 4.33 -12.24
N ASN A 106 2.11 4.26 -11.41
CA ASN A 106 3.48 4.62 -11.73
C ASN A 106 4.28 3.33 -11.95
N TYR A 107 4.88 3.20 -13.13
CA TYR A 107 5.63 2.01 -13.56
C TYR A 107 6.81 2.41 -14.42
N GLN A 108 7.99 1.88 -14.12
CA GLN A 108 9.25 2.14 -14.83
C GLN A 108 9.51 3.64 -15.09
N ASN A 109 9.37 4.45 -14.04
CA ASN A 109 9.62 5.88 -14.05
C ASN A 109 10.44 6.31 -12.82
N ASP A 110 10.86 7.57 -12.77
CA ASP A 110 11.68 8.14 -11.70
C ASP A 110 11.13 7.87 -10.29
N MET A 111 9.80 7.91 -10.13
CA MET A 111 9.15 7.65 -8.84
C MET A 111 9.32 6.20 -8.41
N THR A 112 9.13 5.26 -9.34
CA THR A 112 9.33 3.84 -9.07
C THR A 112 10.79 3.49 -8.84
N GLU A 113 11.72 4.08 -9.58
CA GLU A 113 13.16 3.87 -9.37
C GLU A 113 13.61 4.34 -7.99
N LYS A 114 13.20 5.57 -7.61
CA LYS A 114 13.51 6.13 -6.28
C LYS A 114 12.93 5.27 -5.16
N SER A 115 11.71 4.77 -5.34
CA SER A 115 11.03 3.90 -4.37
C SER A 115 11.70 2.53 -4.29
N TRP A 116 12.06 1.93 -5.43
CA TRP A 116 12.75 0.65 -5.48
C TRP A 116 14.10 0.68 -4.77
N LYS A 117 14.92 1.69 -5.03
CA LYS A 117 16.23 1.89 -4.37
C LYS A 117 16.11 1.97 -2.84
N LYS A 118 14.98 2.49 -2.32
CA LYS A 118 14.70 2.57 -0.88
C LYS A 118 14.02 1.31 -0.32
N THR A 119 13.55 0.41 -1.18
CA THR A 119 12.86 -0.81 -0.76
C THR A 119 13.89 -1.79 -0.17
N ALA A 120 13.68 -2.18 1.09
CA ALA A 120 14.54 -3.14 1.76
C ALA A 120 14.63 -4.46 0.99
N HIS A 121 15.80 -5.09 0.99
CA HIS A 121 16.09 -6.34 0.28
C HIS A 121 15.02 -7.42 0.54
N MET A 122 14.70 -7.67 1.80
CA MET A 122 13.64 -8.63 2.16
C MET A 122 12.26 -8.28 1.58
N SER A 123 11.95 -6.99 1.42
CA SER A 123 10.67 -6.55 0.86
C SER A 123 10.61 -6.69 -0.67
N ARG A 124 11.74 -6.88 -1.34
CA ARG A 124 11.81 -7.11 -2.79
C ARG A 124 11.41 -8.52 -3.18
N GLN A 125 11.48 -9.48 -2.23
CA GLN A 125 11.16 -10.88 -2.44
C GLN A 125 9.78 -11.09 -3.11
N CYS A 126 8.75 -10.36 -2.70
CA CYS A 126 7.40 -10.52 -3.24
C CYS A 126 7.28 -10.18 -4.74
N TYR A 127 8.26 -9.49 -5.32
CA TYR A 127 8.32 -9.16 -6.75
C TYR A 127 9.10 -10.18 -7.58
N LEU A 128 9.73 -11.17 -6.94
CA LEU A 128 10.49 -12.24 -7.58
C LEU A 128 9.63 -13.46 -7.93
N GLY A 129 8.35 -13.46 -7.55
CA GLY A 129 7.44 -14.55 -7.82
C GLY A 129 7.26 -14.82 -9.32
N GLU A 130 7.32 -16.10 -9.71
CA GLU A 130 7.14 -16.55 -11.09
C GLU A 130 5.69 -16.31 -11.56
N LYS A 131 4.73 -16.61 -10.69
CA LYS A 131 3.30 -16.43 -10.97
C LYS A 131 2.81 -15.04 -10.55
N THR A 132 1.75 -14.60 -11.20
CA THR A 132 1.11 -13.33 -10.82
C THR A 132 0.43 -13.44 -9.46
N PRO A 133 0.42 -12.37 -8.64
CA PRO A 133 -0.30 -12.38 -7.37
C PRO A 133 -1.78 -12.73 -7.56
N GLY A 134 -2.28 -13.68 -6.74
CA GLY A 134 -3.66 -14.16 -6.80
C GLY A 134 -3.94 -15.17 -7.93
N SER A 135 -2.90 -15.75 -8.54
CA SER A 135 -3.06 -16.87 -9.48
C SER A 135 -3.68 -18.07 -8.79
N LYS A 136 -4.57 -18.76 -9.51
CA LYS A 136 -5.10 -20.06 -9.05
C LYS A 136 -3.98 -21.11 -9.10
N VAL A 137 -3.82 -21.85 -8.03
CA VAL A 137 -2.86 -22.96 -7.92
C VAL A 137 -3.60 -24.19 -7.40
N LEU A 138 -3.16 -25.38 -7.80
CA LEU A 138 -3.74 -26.64 -7.35
C LEU A 138 -3.30 -26.97 -5.91
N ILE A 139 -2.06 -26.63 -5.59
CA ILE A 139 -1.46 -26.86 -4.27
C ILE A 139 -0.98 -25.48 -3.74
N PRO A 140 -1.28 -25.11 -2.48
CA PRO A 140 -0.78 -23.88 -1.89
C PRO A 140 0.75 -23.81 -1.96
N ALA A 141 1.27 -22.71 -2.49
CA ALA A 141 2.70 -22.46 -2.63
C ALA A 141 2.99 -20.95 -2.54
N SER A 142 4.19 -20.58 -2.13
CA SER A 142 4.67 -19.19 -2.11
C SER A 142 4.74 -18.58 -3.52
N GLY A 143 4.92 -19.39 -4.54
CA GLY A 143 5.17 -18.95 -5.93
C GLY A 143 6.59 -18.44 -6.14
N LEU A 144 7.48 -18.68 -5.19
CA LEU A 144 8.90 -18.35 -5.22
C LEU A 144 9.73 -19.63 -5.46
N SER A 145 10.92 -19.49 -6.05
CA SER A 145 11.88 -20.58 -6.04
C SER A 145 12.40 -20.82 -4.61
N GLU A 146 12.92 -22.00 -4.33
CA GLU A 146 13.38 -22.38 -2.99
C GLU A 146 14.42 -21.41 -2.41
N ASN A 147 15.36 -20.98 -3.23
CA ASN A 147 16.38 -20.01 -2.81
C ASN A 147 15.76 -18.67 -2.42
N ILE A 148 14.84 -18.18 -3.23
CA ILE A 148 14.14 -16.90 -2.96
C ILE A 148 13.28 -17.03 -1.70
N ASP A 149 12.55 -18.13 -1.55
CA ASP A 149 11.65 -18.36 -0.41
C ASP A 149 12.43 -18.42 0.92
N ASN A 150 13.64 -18.99 0.89
CA ASN A 150 14.54 -19.08 2.03
C ASN A 150 15.46 -17.84 2.20
N PHE A 151 15.23 -16.75 1.50
CA PHE A 151 16.06 -15.53 1.51
C PHE A 151 17.54 -15.76 1.14
N LYS A 152 17.84 -16.81 0.36
CA LYS A 152 19.17 -17.14 -0.15
C LYS A 152 19.39 -16.53 -1.54
N TYR A 153 19.32 -15.21 -1.65
CA TYR A 153 19.53 -14.46 -2.88
C TYR A 153 20.24 -13.14 -2.57
N SER A 154 21.03 -12.64 -3.52
CA SER A 154 21.77 -11.42 -3.37
C SER A 154 20.91 -10.17 -3.65
N ILE A 155 21.46 -8.99 -3.35
CA ILE A 155 20.84 -7.72 -3.72
C ILE A 155 20.73 -7.62 -5.25
N GLU A 156 21.76 -8.02 -5.98
CA GLU A 156 21.82 -8.02 -7.45
C GLU A 156 20.72 -8.92 -8.03
N GLU A 157 20.56 -10.13 -7.49
CA GLU A 157 19.49 -11.04 -7.89
C GLU A 157 18.11 -10.46 -7.61
N SER A 158 17.97 -9.67 -6.54
CA SER A 158 16.72 -9.00 -6.21
C SER A 158 16.28 -7.95 -7.25
N GLU A 159 17.23 -7.38 -8.02
CA GLU A 159 16.95 -6.40 -9.07
C GLU A 159 16.02 -6.97 -10.17
N ALA A 160 16.03 -8.29 -10.38
CA ALA A 160 15.12 -8.96 -11.30
C ALA A 160 13.63 -8.73 -10.96
N GLY A 161 13.33 -8.37 -9.70
CA GLY A 161 11.98 -8.03 -9.24
C GLY A 161 11.49 -6.66 -9.70
N TYR A 162 12.39 -5.74 -10.08
CA TYR A 162 12.01 -4.38 -10.48
C TYR A 162 11.03 -4.35 -11.66
N LYS A 163 11.16 -5.26 -12.61
CA LYS A 163 10.23 -5.41 -13.74
C LYS A 163 8.77 -5.67 -13.32
N ASN A 164 8.57 -6.19 -12.11
CA ASN A 164 7.24 -6.49 -11.56
C ASN A 164 6.77 -5.40 -10.58
N PHE A 165 7.67 -4.51 -10.16
CA PHE A 165 7.38 -3.46 -9.19
C PHE A 165 6.64 -2.29 -9.82
N CYS A 166 5.58 -1.84 -9.18
CA CYS A 166 4.93 -0.57 -9.48
C CYS A 166 4.40 0.08 -8.21
N LEU A 167 3.98 1.32 -8.35
CA LEU A 167 3.47 2.16 -7.30
C LEU A 167 2.10 2.70 -7.72
N ILE A 168 1.13 2.62 -6.82
CA ILE A 168 -0.18 3.25 -6.98
C ILE A 168 -0.23 4.46 -6.05
N GLU A 169 -0.40 5.64 -6.67
CA GLU A 169 -0.53 6.93 -6.03
C GLU A 169 -1.99 7.37 -6.03
#